data_9dd7492d72183e6876edb020976d8fdb
#
_entry.id   9dd7492d72183e6876edb020976d8fdb
#
_cell.length_a   1.000
_cell.length_b   1.000
_cell.length_c   1.000
_cell.angle_alpha   90.00
_cell.angle_beta   90.00
_cell.angle_gamma   90.00
#
_symmetry.space_group_name_H-M   'P 1'
#
loop_
_entity.id
_entity.type
_entity.pdbx_description
1 polymer ?
#
loop_
_entity_poly.entity_id
_entity_poly.type
_entity_poly.pdbx_seq_one_letter_code
_entity_poly.pdbx_strand_id
1 'polypeptide(L)'
;MTCPQKSERYMQYREMLFAKGFSEAKQKHGHFFRQATDQTAFVINFEDDDETCITILYGFASTAYMAGDEEWFSNHGSYIEDCQVRNILCVWDDESEADAKKNISDFYEQYKYHSKDEILAVKKERQKVFIDYFARALKPLGFKKRTTKWTKCLDNGKALTFEAQKSAFSDQYYFNVIVHNASNIYATYSYERVVLYGGGIYNWQLMTEQQIETLIQYALKNYIEPKLR
;
A
#
# COMPACT_ATOMS: atom_id res chain seq x y z
N MET A 1 -35.28 -0.01 0.74
CA MET A 1 -34.02 -0.29 1.46
C MET A 1 -33.46 1.04 1.92
N THR A 2 -33.51 1.32 3.22
CA THR A 2 -32.90 2.52 3.80
C THR A 2 -31.40 2.36 3.70
N CYS A 3 -30.72 3.31 3.04
CA CYS A 3 -29.26 3.38 3.01
C CYS A 3 -28.77 3.40 4.47
N PRO A 4 -27.82 2.58 4.88
CA PRO A 4 -27.26 2.67 6.22
C PRO A 4 -26.75 4.09 6.43
N GLN A 5 -26.98 4.62 7.62
CA GLN A 5 -26.58 5.97 7.99
C GLN A 5 -25.05 6.01 7.96
N LYS A 6 -24.49 6.68 6.97
CA LYS A 6 -23.04 6.78 6.81
C LYS A 6 -22.43 7.56 7.96
N SER A 7 -21.25 7.18 8.41
CA SER A 7 -20.58 7.82 9.53
C SER A 7 -20.40 9.34 9.30
N GLU A 8 -20.39 10.12 10.37
CA GLU A 8 -20.16 11.57 10.31
C GLU A 8 -18.80 11.88 9.64
N ARG A 9 -17.79 11.07 9.93
CA ARG A 9 -16.45 11.15 9.33
C ARG A 9 -16.50 10.97 7.81
N TYR A 10 -17.28 10.02 7.30
CA TYR A 10 -17.50 9.87 5.86
C TYR A 10 -18.08 11.12 5.23
N MET A 11 -19.07 11.74 5.86
CA MET A 11 -19.69 12.97 5.34
C MET A 11 -18.69 14.12 5.28
N GLN A 12 -17.82 14.25 6.27
CA GLN A 12 -16.74 15.26 6.28
C GLN A 12 -15.75 15.04 5.13
N TYR A 13 -15.35 13.79 4.86
CA TYR A 13 -14.50 13.47 3.72
C TYR A 13 -15.17 13.80 2.39
N ARG A 14 -16.42 13.46 2.25
CA ARG A 14 -17.23 13.75 1.06
C ARG A 14 -17.27 15.25 0.76
N GLU A 15 -17.59 16.07 1.74
CA GLU A 15 -17.60 17.53 1.61
C GLU A 15 -16.20 18.08 1.24
N MET A 16 -15.16 17.60 1.90
CA MET A 16 -13.79 17.98 1.60
C MET A 16 -13.41 17.64 0.15
N LEU A 17 -13.79 16.47 -0.36
CA LEU A 17 -13.50 16.06 -1.72
C LEU A 17 -14.25 16.90 -2.74
N PHE A 18 -15.52 17.22 -2.51
CA PHE A 18 -16.27 18.14 -3.37
C PHE A 18 -15.64 19.53 -3.40
N ALA A 19 -15.21 20.06 -2.26
CA ALA A 19 -14.51 21.34 -2.20
C ALA A 19 -13.17 21.34 -2.97
N LYS A 20 -12.55 20.16 -3.12
CA LYS A 20 -11.32 19.94 -3.92
C LYS A 20 -11.60 19.61 -5.39
N GLY A 21 -12.84 19.70 -5.84
CA GLY A 21 -13.23 19.46 -7.24
C GLY A 21 -13.33 18.01 -7.65
N PHE A 22 -13.51 17.09 -6.70
CA PHE A 22 -13.88 15.72 -7.00
C PHE A 22 -15.36 15.62 -7.33
N SER A 23 -15.71 14.64 -8.15
CA SER A 23 -17.08 14.22 -8.44
C SER A 23 -17.32 12.84 -7.81
N GLU A 24 -18.52 12.59 -7.31
CA GLU A 24 -18.93 11.26 -6.84
C GLU A 24 -19.59 10.51 -8.01
N ALA A 25 -19.28 9.23 -8.15
CA ALA A 25 -19.87 8.38 -9.17
C ALA A 25 -21.38 8.18 -8.92
N LYS A 26 -22.20 8.42 -9.96
CA LYS A 26 -23.67 8.35 -9.86
C LYS A 26 -24.17 6.95 -9.49
N GLN A 27 -23.50 5.93 -9.99
CA GLN A 27 -23.88 4.53 -9.84
C GLN A 27 -23.42 3.91 -8.53
N LYS A 28 -22.43 4.51 -7.86
CA LYS A 28 -21.85 3.91 -6.66
C LYS A 28 -21.39 4.97 -5.67
N HIS A 29 -22.13 5.10 -4.58
CA HIS A 29 -21.75 6.01 -3.50
C HIS A 29 -20.43 5.63 -2.86
N GLY A 30 -19.64 6.64 -2.49
CA GLY A 30 -18.33 6.46 -1.88
C GLY A 30 -17.18 6.37 -2.89
N HIS A 31 -17.47 6.40 -4.19
CA HIS A 31 -16.47 6.43 -5.24
C HIS A 31 -16.33 7.84 -5.80
N PHE A 32 -15.18 8.45 -5.57
CA PHE A 32 -14.87 9.81 -6.00
C PHE A 32 -13.77 9.79 -7.05
N PHE A 33 -13.85 10.72 -7.97
CA PHE A 33 -12.84 10.90 -9.00
C PHE A 33 -12.61 12.36 -9.35
N ARG A 34 -11.40 12.65 -9.79
CA ARG A 34 -11.01 13.94 -10.35
C ARG A 34 -10.07 13.69 -11.52
N GLN A 35 -10.38 14.28 -12.67
CA GLN A 35 -9.48 14.19 -13.83
C GLN A 35 -8.13 14.84 -13.51
N ALA A 36 -7.04 14.13 -13.78
CA ALA A 36 -5.68 14.58 -13.60
C ALA A 36 -5.02 14.95 -14.93
N THR A 37 -5.20 14.10 -15.95
CA THR A 37 -4.80 14.36 -17.34
C THR A 37 -5.95 13.94 -18.27
N ASP A 38 -5.79 14.09 -19.58
CA ASP A 38 -6.73 13.54 -20.58
C ASP A 38 -6.83 12.02 -20.57
N GLN A 39 -5.84 11.34 -20.01
CA GLN A 39 -5.74 9.88 -19.95
C GLN A 39 -5.91 9.29 -18.57
N THR A 40 -5.75 10.09 -17.52
CA THR A 40 -5.76 9.61 -16.13
C THR A 40 -6.69 10.42 -15.25
N ALA A 41 -7.32 9.72 -14.32
CA ALA A 41 -8.08 10.29 -13.24
C ALA A 41 -7.58 9.78 -11.90
N PHE A 42 -7.56 10.67 -10.91
CA PHE A 42 -7.35 10.27 -9.54
C PHE A 42 -8.69 9.81 -8.95
N VAL A 43 -8.69 8.61 -8.39
CA VAL A 43 -9.87 7.98 -7.78
C VAL A 43 -9.64 7.71 -6.32
N ILE A 44 -10.69 7.91 -5.53
CA ILE A 44 -10.74 7.61 -4.10
C ILE A 44 -12.02 6.81 -3.86
N ASN A 45 -11.89 5.67 -3.20
CA ASN A 45 -13.01 4.85 -2.78
C ASN A 45 -13.01 4.75 -1.27
N PHE A 46 -14.15 5.00 -0.65
CA PHE A 46 -14.40 4.80 0.78
C PHE A 46 -15.20 3.52 0.96
N GLU A 47 -14.63 2.61 1.73
CA GLU A 47 -15.31 1.44 2.25
C GLU A 47 -15.57 1.69 3.73
N ASP A 48 -16.83 1.80 4.09
CA ASP A 48 -17.29 2.04 5.45
C ASP A 48 -17.58 0.66 6.06
N ASP A 49 -16.57 0.10 6.73
CA ASP A 49 -16.63 -1.27 7.22
C ASP A 49 -17.37 -1.36 8.55
N ASP A 50 -17.27 -0.32 9.39
CA ASP A 50 -17.99 -0.18 10.65
C ASP A 50 -17.94 1.27 11.19
N GLU A 51 -18.57 1.51 12.35
CA GLU A 51 -18.61 2.82 12.98
C GLU A 51 -17.23 3.31 13.47
N THR A 52 -16.24 2.43 13.54
CA THR A 52 -14.93 2.69 14.15
C THR A 52 -13.80 2.90 13.14
N CYS A 53 -13.95 2.39 11.90
CA CYS A 53 -12.91 2.44 10.88
C CYS A 53 -13.48 2.82 9.51
N ILE A 54 -12.75 3.66 8.79
CA ILE A 54 -12.98 3.91 7.36
C ILE A 54 -11.78 3.40 6.58
N THR A 55 -12.03 2.49 5.65
CA THR A 55 -11.01 2.06 4.69
C THR A 55 -11.05 2.97 3.46
N ILE A 56 -9.91 3.58 3.13
CA ILE A 56 -9.74 4.46 1.98
C ILE A 56 -8.83 3.80 0.98
N LEU A 57 -9.36 3.49 -0.21
CA LEU A 57 -8.56 3.07 -1.35
C LEU A 57 -8.42 4.24 -2.31
N TYR A 58 -7.22 4.49 -2.81
CA TYR A 58 -6.98 5.57 -3.76
C TYR A 58 -5.88 5.23 -4.76
N GLY A 59 -5.94 5.88 -5.92
CA GLY A 59 -4.97 5.66 -6.97
C GLY A 59 -5.30 6.41 -8.26
N PHE A 60 -4.59 6.08 -9.34
CA PHE A 60 -4.85 6.62 -10.66
C PHE A 60 -5.42 5.54 -11.58
N ALA A 61 -6.55 5.85 -12.22
CA ALA A 61 -7.23 5.02 -13.20
C ALA A 61 -7.22 5.71 -14.57
N SER A 62 -7.52 4.96 -15.62
CA SER A 62 -7.74 5.54 -16.96
C SER A 62 -9.04 6.33 -17.00
N THR A 63 -9.06 7.51 -17.68
CA THR A 63 -10.26 8.32 -17.88
C THR A 63 -11.31 7.65 -18.74
N ALA A 64 -10.96 6.64 -19.52
CA ALA A 64 -11.92 5.87 -20.29
C ALA A 64 -13.05 5.26 -19.45
N TYR A 65 -12.75 5.00 -18.16
CA TYR A 65 -13.70 4.45 -17.18
C TYR A 65 -14.61 5.51 -16.55
N MET A 66 -14.32 6.79 -16.74
CA MET A 66 -15.05 7.90 -16.12
C MET A 66 -16.22 8.40 -16.97
N ALA A 67 -16.33 7.95 -18.19
CA ALA A 67 -17.37 8.38 -19.14
C ALA A 67 -18.80 7.98 -18.71
N GLY A 68 -18.96 7.39 -17.53
CA GLY A 68 -20.27 7.07 -16.95
C GLY A 68 -20.90 5.83 -17.58
N ASP A 69 -20.07 4.92 -18.04
CA ASP A 69 -20.55 3.67 -18.62
C ASP A 69 -21.07 2.74 -17.51
N GLU A 70 -22.41 2.68 -17.39
CA GLU A 70 -23.08 1.80 -16.44
C GLU A 70 -22.72 0.33 -16.65
N GLU A 71 -22.43 -0.07 -17.89
CA GLU A 71 -22.01 -1.41 -18.26
C GLU A 71 -20.62 -1.71 -17.70
N TRP A 72 -19.73 -0.73 -17.66
CA TRP A 72 -18.41 -0.92 -17.04
C TRP A 72 -18.51 -1.19 -15.54
N PHE A 73 -19.33 -0.43 -14.81
CA PHE A 73 -19.52 -0.65 -13.35
C PHE A 73 -20.16 -2.00 -13.02
N SER A 74 -21.12 -2.46 -13.83
CA SER A 74 -21.73 -3.76 -13.64
C SER A 74 -20.75 -4.91 -13.85
N ASN A 75 -19.75 -4.72 -14.71
CA ASN A 75 -18.77 -5.76 -15.04
C ASN A 75 -17.52 -5.75 -14.14
N HIS A 76 -17.12 -4.59 -13.62
CA HIS A 76 -15.83 -4.42 -12.91
C HIS A 76 -15.96 -4.06 -11.42
N GLY A 77 -17.16 -3.76 -10.96
CA GLY A 77 -17.45 -3.53 -9.53
C GLY A 77 -16.87 -2.28 -8.90
N SER A 78 -15.68 -1.82 -9.28
CA SER A 78 -15.01 -0.66 -8.69
C SER A 78 -13.95 -0.06 -9.61
N TYR A 79 -13.87 1.28 -9.70
CA TYR A 79 -12.79 1.98 -10.42
C TYR A 79 -11.40 1.68 -9.84
N ILE A 80 -11.34 1.38 -8.55
CA ILE A 80 -10.08 1.17 -7.85
C ILE A 80 -9.38 -0.10 -8.32
N GLU A 81 -10.13 -1.11 -8.82
CA GLU A 81 -9.57 -2.38 -9.28
C GLU A 81 -8.70 -2.20 -10.53
N ASP A 82 -9.02 -1.20 -11.36
CA ASP A 82 -8.25 -0.88 -12.57
C ASP A 82 -7.18 0.21 -12.35
N CYS A 83 -7.01 0.68 -11.12
CA CYS A 83 -5.95 1.62 -10.82
C CYS A 83 -4.58 1.00 -11.11
N GLN A 84 -3.78 1.68 -11.92
CA GLN A 84 -2.42 1.27 -12.24
C GLN A 84 -1.49 1.38 -11.03
N VAL A 85 -1.76 2.37 -10.18
CA VAL A 85 -1.10 2.57 -8.89
C VAL A 85 -2.21 2.79 -7.86
N ARG A 86 -2.29 1.93 -6.87
CA ARG A 86 -3.32 2.01 -5.83
C ARG A 86 -2.75 1.79 -4.45
N ASN A 87 -3.35 2.45 -3.48
CA ASN A 87 -3.00 2.35 -2.06
C ASN A 87 -4.24 2.15 -1.23
N ILE A 88 -4.05 1.59 -0.04
CA ILE A 88 -5.09 1.40 0.97
C ILE A 88 -4.62 2.02 2.28
N LEU A 89 -5.50 2.74 2.94
CA LEU A 89 -5.31 3.30 4.28
C LEU A 89 -6.54 2.98 5.12
N CYS A 90 -6.32 2.79 6.41
CA CYS A 90 -7.40 2.66 7.39
C CYS A 90 -7.32 3.85 8.35
N VAL A 91 -8.47 4.45 8.64
CA VAL A 91 -8.62 5.63 9.50
C VAL A 91 -9.50 5.24 10.68
N TRP A 92 -8.93 5.26 11.89
CA TRP A 92 -9.64 4.93 13.14
C TRP A 92 -9.67 6.07 14.17
N ASP A 93 -8.76 7.03 14.06
CA ASP A 93 -8.62 8.16 14.95
C ASP A 93 -8.13 9.42 14.22
N ASP A 94 -7.99 10.52 14.92
CA ASP A 94 -7.60 11.80 14.32
C ASP A 94 -6.15 11.80 13.82
N GLU A 95 -5.25 11.01 14.42
CA GLU A 95 -3.85 10.90 13.97
C GLU A 95 -3.78 10.14 12.65
N SER A 96 -4.41 8.98 12.56
CA SER A 96 -4.49 8.20 11.31
C SER A 96 -5.25 8.96 10.21
N GLU A 97 -6.22 9.81 10.57
CA GLU A 97 -6.92 10.69 9.63
C GLU A 97 -5.99 11.77 9.05
N ALA A 98 -5.20 12.41 9.90
CA ALA A 98 -4.23 13.42 9.45
C ALA A 98 -3.19 12.82 8.51
N ASP A 99 -2.68 11.63 8.85
CA ASP A 99 -1.75 10.88 8.01
C ASP A 99 -2.39 10.45 6.69
N ALA A 100 -3.63 9.99 6.70
CA ALA A 100 -4.35 9.62 5.49
C ALA A 100 -4.54 10.81 4.55
N LYS A 101 -4.97 11.96 5.06
CA LYS A 101 -5.13 13.21 4.29
C LYS A 101 -3.82 13.66 3.66
N LYS A 102 -2.72 13.61 4.44
CA LYS A 102 -1.39 13.94 3.95
C LYS A 102 -0.94 12.97 2.85
N ASN A 103 -1.02 11.67 3.10
CA ASN A 103 -0.59 10.64 2.16
C ASN A 103 -1.35 10.71 0.83
N ILE A 104 -2.66 10.91 0.87
CA ILE A 104 -3.50 11.09 -0.32
C ILE A 104 -3.07 12.33 -1.11
N SER A 105 -2.84 13.45 -0.41
CA SER A 105 -2.41 14.70 -1.03
C SER A 105 -1.02 14.58 -1.68
N ASP A 106 -0.04 14.05 -0.96
CA ASP A 106 1.32 13.85 -1.45
C ASP A 106 1.35 12.93 -2.67
N PHE A 107 0.56 11.87 -2.63
CA PHE A 107 0.44 10.94 -3.75
C PHE A 107 -0.19 11.60 -4.99
N TYR A 108 -1.26 12.38 -4.80
CA TYR A 108 -1.88 13.13 -5.89
C TYR A 108 -0.90 14.12 -6.51
N GLU A 109 -0.24 14.96 -5.70
CA GLU A 109 0.72 15.94 -6.18
C GLU A 109 1.89 15.32 -6.93
N GLN A 110 2.32 14.15 -6.50
CA GLN A 110 3.42 13.43 -7.15
C GLN A 110 3.09 12.94 -8.55
N TYR A 111 1.84 12.52 -8.80
CA TYR A 111 1.47 11.81 -10.04
C TYR A 111 0.50 12.56 -10.95
N LYS A 112 -0.08 13.68 -10.53
CA LYS A 112 -1.17 14.38 -11.24
C LYS A 112 -0.87 14.81 -12.68
N TYR A 113 0.41 14.95 -13.04
CA TYR A 113 0.83 15.35 -14.38
C TYR A 113 1.42 14.19 -15.20
N HIS A 114 1.45 12.99 -14.64
CA HIS A 114 2.03 11.85 -15.33
C HIS A 114 0.98 11.12 -16.17
N SER A 115 1.37 10.71 -17.37
CA SER A 115 0.63 9.73 -18.15
C SER A 115 0.63 8.36 -17.47
N LYS A 116 -0.22 7.46 -17.91
CA LYS A 116 -0.27 6.08 -17.40
C LYS A 116 1.09 5.39 -17.50
N ASP A 117 1.80 5.53 -18.61
CA ASP A 117 3.08 4.87 -18.83
C ASP A 117 4.19 5.47 -17.94
N GLU A 118 4.19 6.79 -17.74
CA GLU A 118 5.11 7.44 -16.81
C GLU A 118 4.86 7.01 -15.37
N ILE A 119 3.59 6.90 -14.93
CA ILE A 119 3.24 6.39 -13.60
C ILE A 119 3.78 4.97 -13.41
N LEU A 120 3.61 4.10 -14.41
CA LEU A 120 4.12 2.73 -14.36
C LEU A 120 5.65 2.66 -14.34
N ALA A 121 6.33 3.55 -15.06
CA ALA A 121 7.79 3.64 -15.08
C ALA A 121 8.34 4.08 -13.71
N VAL A 122 7.77 5.15 -13.13
CA VAL A 122 8.15 5.64 -11.80
C VAL A 122 7.90 4.56 -10.73
N LYS A 123 6.74 3.89 -10.80
CA LYS A 123 6.43 2.77 -9.91
C LYS A 123 7.49 1.67 -9.96
N LYS A 124 7.89 1.27 -11.14
CA LYS A 124 8.90 0.23 -11.35
C LYS A 124 10.26 0.63 -10.78
N GLU A 125 10.68 1.87 -11.02
CA GLU A 125 11.96 2.38 -10.52
C GLU A 125 11.96 2.48 -9.00
N ARG A 126 10.93 3.04 -8.38
CA ARG A 126 10.81 3.13 -6.92
C ARG A 126 10.78 1.76 -6.26
N GLN A 127 10.03 0.81 -6.84
CA GLN A 127 10.01 -0.56 -6.34
C GLN A 127 11.42 -1.17 -6.34
N LYS A 128 12.18 -0.97 -7.41
CA LYS A 128 13.55 -1.44 -7.51
C LYS A 128 14.45 -0.82 -6.44
N VAL A 129 14.41 0.51 -6.31
CA VAL A 129 15.18 1.25 -5.30
C VAL A 129 14.88 0.72 -3.90
N PHE A 130 13.60 0.58 -3.55
CA PHE A 130 13.15 0.08 -2.27
C PHE A 130 13.67 -1.34 -1.96
N ILE A 131 13.56 -2.25 -2.92
CA ILE A 131 14.07 -3.62 -2.77
C ILE A 131 15.60 -3.67 -2.70
N ASP A 132 16.29 -2.79 -3.42
CA ASP A 132 17.75 -2.73 -3.40
C ASP A 132 18.31 -2.18 -2.08
N TYR A 133 17.58 -1.29 -1.39
CA TYR A 133 17.94 -0.87 -0.03
C TYR A 133 17.97 -2.07 0.94
N PHE A 134 16.95 -2.93 0.93
CA PHE A 134 16.93 -4.14 1.75
C PHE A 134 18.05 -5.11 1.35
N ALA A 135 18.31 -5.28 0.06
CA ALA A 135 19.39 -6.14 -0.40
C ALA A 135 20.77 -5.67 0.12
N ARG A 136 21.03 -4.35 0.08
CA ARG A 136 22.27 -3.77 0.60
C ARG A 136 22.44 -3.98 2.09
N ALA A 137 21.38 -3.84 2.86
CA ALA A 137 21.41 -4.01 4.30
C ALA A 137 21.61 -5.48 4.74
N LEU A 138 21.00 -6.42 4.04
CA LEU A 138 20.99 -7.84 4.42
C LEU A 138 22.19 -8.64 3.86
N LYS A 139 22.76 -8.21 2.73
CA LYS A 139 23.91 -8.88 2.12
C LYS A 139 25.13 -8.98 3.04
N PRO A 140 25.56 -7.94 3.77
CA PRO A 140 26.69 -8.01 4.69
C PRO A 140 26.47 -9.00 5.84
N LEU A 141 25.20 -9.27 6.19
CA LEU A 141 24.82 -10.25 7.23
C LEU A 141 24.80 -11.70 6.70
N GLY A 142 25.17 -11.93 5.46
CA GLY A 142 25.23 -13.26 4.85
C GLY A 142 23.91 -13.77 4.25
N PHE A 143 22.90 -12.90 4.11
CA PHE A 143 21.65 -13.29 3.46
C PHE A 143 21.84 -13.42 1.94
N LYS A 144 21.21 -14.44 1.36
CA LYS A 144 21.14 -14.66 -0.08
C LYS A 144 19.76 -14.26 -0.58
N LYS A 145 19.69 -13.37 -1.60
CA LYS A 145 18.44 -12.89 -2.21
C LYS A 145 17.93 -13.88 -3.26
N ARG A 146 16.63 -14.18 -3.18
CA ARG A 146 15.86 -14.81 -4.26
C ARG A 146 14.52 -14.08 -4.38
N THR A 147 14.30 -13.38 -5.51
CA THR A 147 13.12 -12.50 -5.72
C THR A 147 13.03 -11.41 -4.64
N THR A 148 11.99 -11.41 -3.83
CA THR A 148 11.74 -10.49 -2.70
C THR A 148 11.98 -11.15 -1.33
N LYS A 149 12.72 -12.26 -1.30
CA LYS A 149 13.10 -13.00 -0.10
C LYS A 149 14.60 -13.00 0.06
N TRP A 150 15.06 -12.83 1.29
CA TRP A 150 16.47 -12.91 1.68
C TRP A 150 16.59 -13.98 2.76
N THR A 151 17.35 -15.02 2.49
CA THR A 151 17.46 -16.18 3.39
C THR A 151 18.90 -16.38 3.82
N LYS A 152 19.10 -16.65 5.11
CA LYS A 152 20.35 -17.07 5.71
C LYS A 152 20.15 -18.40 6.45
N CYS A 153 20.98 -19.41 6.15
CA CYS A 153 21.03 -20.63 6.94
C CYS A 153 21.75 -20.36 8.25
N LEU A 154 21.23 -20.93 9.34
CA LEU A 154 21.79 -20.87 10.69
C LEU A 154 22.47 -22.22 11.01
N ASP A 155 23.41 -22.21 11.97
CA ASP A 155 24.22 -23.39 12.31
C ASP A 155 23.42 -24.54 12.94
N ASN A 156 22.20 -24.27 13.40
CA ASN A 156 21.31 -25.23 14.06
C ASN A 156 20.30 -25.93 13.11
N GLY A 157 20.57 -25.95 11.80
CA GLY A 157 19.69 -26.55 10.80
C GLY A 157 18.41 -25.75 10.48
N LYS A 158 18.33 -24.53 11.02
CA LYS A 158 17.26 -23.57 10.71
C LYS A 158 17.70 -22.59 9.63
N ALA A 159 16.74 -21.91 9.04
CA ALA A 159 16.98 -20.78 8.16
C ALA A 159 16.15 -19.58 8.64
N LEU A 160 16.72 -18.41 8.52
CA LEU A 160 16.07 -17.14 8.76
C LEU A 160 15.79 -16.48 7.41
N THR A 161 14.51 -16.22 7.12
CA THR A 161 14.08 -15.53 5.90
C THR A 161 13.44 -14.20 6.25
N PHE A 162 13.95 -13.14 5.65
CA PHE A 162 13.26 -11.85 5.55
C PHE A 162 12.53 -11.79 4.22
N GLU A 163 11.26 -11.47 4.23
CA GLU A 163 10.41 -11.44 3.04
C GLU A 163 9.74 -10.07 2.89
N ALA A 164 9.87 -9.47 1.70
CA ALA A 164 9.05 -8.35 1.28
C ALA A 164 7.85 -8.90 0.48
N GLN A 165 6.73 -9.09 1.16
CA GLN A 165 5.50 -9.61 0.58
C GLN A 165 4.66 -8.46 0.04
N LYS A 166 4.38 -8.46 -1.27
CA LYS A 166 3.46 -7.50 -1.86
C LYS A 166 2.02 -7.78 -1.40
N SER A 167 1.27 -6.73 -1.07
CA SER A 167 -0.17 -6.82 -0.81
C SER A 167 -0.90 -7.34 -2.06
N ALA A 168 -1.92 -8.15 -1.86
CA ALA A 168 -2.82 -8.58 -2.94
C ALA A 168 -3.76 -7.45 -3.39
N PHE A 169 -4.00 -6.46 -2.52
CA PHE A 169 -5.00 -5.41 -2.72
C PHE A 169 -4.41 -4.05 -3.13
N SER A 170 -3.08 -3.89 -2.96
CA SER A 170 -2.41 -2.61 -3.23
C SER A 170 -0.95 -2.81 -3.64
N ASP A 171 -0.25 -1.72 -3.96
CA ASP A 171 1.18 -1.73 -4.23
C ASP A 171 2.06 -1.62 -2.97
N GLN A 172 1.45 -1.81 -1.82
CA GLN A 172 2.13 -1.82 -0.53
C GLN A 172 2.81 -3.14 -0.25
N TYR A 173 3.76 -3.12 0.69
CA TYR A 173 4.50 -4.28 1.14
C TYR A 173 4.29 -4.53 2.64
N TYR A 174 4.25 -5.82 2.97
CA TYR A 174 4.46 -6.33 4.31
C TYR A 174 5.87 -6.88 4.40
N PHE A 175 6.54 -6.67 5.53
CA PHE A 175 7.82 -7.29 5.81
C PHE A 175 7.65 -8.35 6.87
N ASN A 176 8.06 -9.57 6.54
CA ASN A 176 7.93 -10.72 7.41
C ASN A 176 9.32 -11.27 7.74
N VAL A 177 9.50 -11.68 8.99
CA VAL A 177 10.67 -12.41 9.47
C VAL A 177 10.23 -13.81 9.83
N ILE A 178 10.79 -14.81 9.14
CA ILE A 178 10.34 -16.19 9.19
C ILE A 178 11.52 -17.07 9.59
N VAL A 179 11.36 -17.83 10.67
CA VAL A 179 12.31 -18.91 11.02
C VAL A 179 11.68 -20.22 10.60
N HIS A 180 12.38 -20.98 9.77
CA HIS A 180 11.89 -22.27 9.26
C HIS A 180 13.02 -23.31 9.22
N ASN A 181 12.67 -24.56 8.94
CA ASN A 181 13.67 -25.61 8.72
C ASN A 181 14.43 -25.31 7.42
N ALA A 182 15.76 -25.41 7.44
CA ALA A 182 16.61 -25.09 6.29
C ALA A 182 16.35 -26.01 5.06
N SER A 183 15.92 -27.25 5.32
CA SER A 183 15.62 -28.25 4.30
C SER A 183 14.15 -28.29 3.90
N ASN A 184 13.26 -27.67 4.70
CA ASN A 184 11.82 -27.66 4.46
C ASN A 184 11.21 -26.31 4.84
N ILE A 185 11.00 -25.46 3.84
CA ILE A 185 10.44 -24.11 4.02
C ILE A 185 9.01 -24.13 4.60
N TYR A 186 8.27 -25.21 4.47
CA TYR A 186 6.91 -25.34 5.04
C TYR A 186 6.92 -25.65 6.54
N ALA A 187 8.05 -26.14 7.07
CA ALA A 187 8.21 -26.34 8.51
C ALA A 187 8.64 -25.02 9.18
N THR A 188 7.68 -24.13 9.39
CA THR A 188 7.89 -22.81 10.00
C THR A 188 7.86 -22.93 11.51
N TYR A 189 8.89 -22.38 12.19
CA TYR A 189 8.99 -22.30 13.65
C TYR A 189 8.45 -20.98 14.19
N SER A 190 8.69 -19.86 13.48
CA SER A 190 8.09 -18.57 13.79
C SER A 190 7.84 -17.75 12.55
N TYR A 191 6.80 -16.94 12.62
CA TYR A 191 6.42 -15.97 11.60
C TYR A 191 6.07 -14.66 12.30
N GLU A 192 6.81 -13.61 12.01
CA GLU A 192 6.61 -12.30 12.63
C GLU A 192 6.55 -11.23 11.56
N ARG A 193 5.57 -10.34 11.67
CA ARG A 193 5.47 -9.17 10.80
C ARG A 193 6.23 -8.01 11.44
N VAL A 194 7.04 -7.32 10.64
CA VAL A 194 7.73 -6.09 11.08
C VAL A 194 6.70 -4.97 11.16
N VAL A 195 6.48 -4.44 12.36
CA VAL A 195 5.54 -3.34 12.61
C VAL A 195 6.30 -2.17 13.20
N LEU A 196 6.55 -1.13 12.40
CA LEU A 196 7.13 0.14 12.83
C LEU A 196 6.11 1.28 12.70
N TYR A 197 5.32 1.28 11.60
CA TYR A 197 4.30 2.25 11.29
C TYR A 197 3.01 1.54 10.84
N GLY A 198 1.85 2.15 11.04
CA GLY A 198 0.60 1.86 10.39
C GLY A 198 0.22 0.38 10.25
N GLY A 199 0.29 -0.41 11.32
CA GLY A 199 -0.08 -1.83 11.27
C GLY A 199 0.86 -2.75 10.48
N GLY A 200 2.04 -2.27 10.09
CA GLY A 200 3.04 -3.06 9.35
C GLY A 200 2.78 -3.15 7.84
N ILE A 201 2.00 -2.23 7.31
CA ILE A 201 1.79 -2.04 5.88
C ILE A 201 2.58 -0.83 5.42
N TYR A 202 3.46 -1.02 4.43
CA TYR A 202 4.39 0.02 4.00
C TYR A 202 4.11 0.47 2.59
N ASN A 203 3.72 1.73 2.45
CA ASN A 203 3.55 2.35 1.16
C ASN A 203 4.91 2.88 0.65
N TRP A 204 5.68 1.99 0.03
CA TRP A 204 7.00 2.30 -0.49
C TRP A 204 7.02 3.50 -1.45
N GLN A 205 5.90 3.80 -2.10
CA GLN A 205 5.79 4.93 -3.05
C GLN A 205 5.86 6.29 -2.35
N LEU A 206 5.42 6.34 -1.09
CA LEU A 206 5.40 7.56 -0.28
C LEU A 206 6.57 7.65 0.70
N MET A 207 7.32 6.56 0.89
CA MET A 207 8.45 6.56 1.80
C MET A 207 9.63 7.35 1.24
N THR A 208 10.17 8.24 2.05
CA THR A 208 11.47 8.87 1.79
C THR A 208 12.61 7.85 1.99
N GLU A 209 13.78 8.12 1.44
CA GLU A 209 14.97 7.27 1.67
C GLU A 209 15.27 7.12 3.17
N GLN A 210 15.14 8.20 3.93
CA GLN A 210 15.32 8.21 5.39
C GLN A 210 14.33 7.28 6.11
N GLN A 211 13.07 7.26 5.69
CA GLN A 211 12.06 6.37 6.26
C GLN A 211 12.34 4.91 5.91
N ILE A 212 12.78 4.62 4.68
CA ILE A 212 13.21 3.28 4.26
C ILE A 212 14.38 2.82 5.12
N GLU A 213 15.38 3.65 5.29
CA GLU A 213 16.55 3.32 6.12
C GLU A 213 16.16 3.07 7.59
N THR A 214 15.31 3.92 8.15
CA THR A 214 14.78 3.76 9.51
C THR A 214 14.04 2.43 9.67
N LEU A 215 13.19 2.06 8.70
CA LEU A 215 12.48 0.78 8.69
C LEU A 215 13.45 -0.40 8.65
N ILE A 216 14.49 -0.33 7.83
CA ILE A 216 15.52 -1.36 7.72
C ILE A 216 16.26 -1.53 9.04
N GLN A 217 16.75 -0.45 9.64
CA GLN A 217 17.46 -0.50 10.91
C GLN A 217 16.57 -1.04 12.03
N TYR A 218 15.31 -0.66 12.05
CA TYR A 218 14.33 -1.19 12.98
C TYR A 218 14.12 -2.71 12.81
N ALA A 219 13.95 -3.17 11.57
CA ALA A 219 13.79 -4.60 11.28
C ALA A 219 15.04 -5.41 11.66
N LEU A 220 16.23 -4.89 11.35
CA LEU A 220 17.49 -5.52 11.72
C LEU A 220 17.59 -5.68 13.24
N LYS A 221 17.45 -4.58 13.99
CA LYS A 221 17.64 -4.55 15.43
C LYS A 221 16.63 -5.39 16.20
N ASN A 222 15.36 -5.31 15.84
CA ASN A 222 14.28 -5.87 16.66
C ASN A 222 13.80 -7.26 16.21
N TYR A 223 14.03 -7.64 14.98
CA TYR A 223 13.50 -8.89 14.41
C TYR A 223 14.56 -9.84 13.87
N ILE A 224 15.65 -9.33 13.30
CA ILE A 224 16.65 -10.16 12.63
C ILE A 224 17.82 -10.51 13.53
N GLU A 225 18.50 -9.51 14.09
CA GLU A 225 19.68 -9.73 14.96
C GLU A 225 19.42 -10.64 16.17
N PRO A 226 18.27 -10.54 16.87
CA PRO A 226 17.98 -11.46 17.98
C PRO A 226 17.90 -12.94 17.56
N LYS A 227 17.64 -13.21 16.29
CA LYS A 227 17.52 -14.56 15.73
C LYS A 227 18.82 -15.08 15.08
N LEU A 228 19.83 -14.22 14.96
CA LEU A 228 21.16 -14.57 14.47
C LEU A 228 22.11 -15.05 15.59
N ARG A 229 21.73 -14.83 16.84
CA ARG A 229 22.43 -15.30 18.04
C ARG A 229 21.93 -16.67 18.42
#